data_2c435c3820c04a8f86bb0fb824742b5d
#
_entry.id   2c435c3820c04a8f86bb0fb824742b5d
#
_cell.length_a   1.000
_cell.length_b   1.000
_cell.length_c   1.000
_cell.angle_alpha   90.00
_cell.angle_beta   90.00
_cell.angle_gamma   90.00
#
_symmetry.space_group_name_H-M   'P 1'
#
loop_
_entity.id
_entity.type
_entity.pdbx_description
1 polymer ?
#
loop_
_entity_poly.entity_id
_entity_poly.type
_entity_poly.pdbx_seq_one_letter_code
_entity_poly.pdbx_strand_id
1 'polypeptide(L)'
;MIQRRLEAERERIQIYESTLARVVRRPRPAPDFRKAIEEAERGFAGEVVRDPDSWHPQMKTRDAARLRLAAARHLYALYPVAPMLEHIWIDDVGLDAKEVRLRRHWYVVAARGASLYKAGASEWLTRKEVHAFLNPPAGLDFDGAFWQAIARSYTSDPGVAMCIARSKIARTPRAKIGFWREAARFFCANPAQVETIDDLCDYLAECRQRDRSYSLEGRTLASLNRRMHEWHRDIAAIERIEAIRRRRDGRGAIAVASDATWPGLPLADWEWVPSAKEAKAKGERFVVRQLKQAEDLVMESRAMRHCVWAYAAKCIAGHASIWSLRRCTKDSIERLLTIAVTEQRRAVQVRGFANRL
;
A
#
# COMPACT_ATOMS: atom_id res chain seq x y z
N MET A 1 2.06 -31.38 -40.72
CA MET A 1 2.44 -30.52 -39.58
C MET A 1 1.26 -29.61 -39.16
N ILE A 2 0.54 -28.99 -40.06
CA ILE A 2 -0.60 -28.08 -39.75
C ILE A 2 -1.75 -28.82 -39.06
N GLN A 3 -2.09 -30.01 -39.55
CA GLN A 3 -3.18 -30.81 -38.98
C GLN A 3 -2.95 -31.23 -37.52
N ARG A 4 -1.71 -31.63 -37.17
CA ARG A 4 -1.31 -31.96 -35.78
C ARG A 4 -1.38 -30.73 -34.82
N ARG A 5 -1.11 -29.53 -35.33
CA ARG A 5 -1.27 -28.29 -34.55
C ARG A 5 -2.74 -27.97 -34.27
N LEU A 6 -3.59 -28.15 -35.26
CA LEU A 6 -5.05 -27.92 -35.13
C LEU A 6 -5.68 -28.94 -34.18
N GLU A 7 -5.25 -30.19 -34.19
CA GLU A 7 -5.72 -31.23 -33.28
C GLU A 7 -5.29 -30.93 -31.83
N ALA A 8 -4.03 -30.53 -31.61
CA ALA A 8 -3.52 -30.15 -30.28
C ALA A 8 -4.23 -28.88 -29.72
N GLU A 9 -4.61 -27.96 -30.57
CA GLU A 9 -5.33 -26.75 -30.18
C GLU A 9 -6.79 -27.06 -29.82
N ARG A 10 -7.46 -27.94 -30.58
CA ARG A 10 -8.79 -28.46 -30.24
C ARG A 10 -8.81 -29.19 -28.89
N GLU A 11 -7.81 -30.03 -28.65
CA GLU A 11 -7.66 -30.78 -27.40
C GLU A 11 -7.45 -29.83 -26.20
N ARG A 12 -6.66 -28.76 -26.35
CA ARG A 12 -6.49 -27.72 -25.33
C ARG A 12 -7.79 -26.97 -25.04
N ILE A 13 -8.54 -26.61 -26.07
CA ILE A 13 -9.85 -25.95 -25.91
C ILE A 13 -10.82 -26.87 -25.17
N GLN A 14 -10.86 -28.15 -25.51
CA GLN A 14 -11.74 -29.13 -24.88
C GLN A 14 -11.38 -29.38 -23.42
N ILE A 15 -10.06 -29.44 -23.09
CA ILE A 15 -9.59 -29.50 -21.70
C ILE A 15 -9.99 -28.23 -20.93
N TYR A 16 -9.81 -27.06 -21.53
CA TYR A 16 -10.20 -25.79 -20.92
C TYR A 16 -11.70 -25.70 -20.64
N GLU A 17 -12.53 -26.05 -21.61
CA GLU A 17 -13.99 -26.07 -21.49
C GLU A 17 -14.45 -27.09 -20.44
N SER A 18 -13.84 -28.27 -20.41
CA SER A 18 -14.16 -29.30 -19.39
C SER A 18 -13.75 -28.87 -17.99
N THR A 19 -12.64 -28.15 -17.86
CA THR A 19 -12.17 -27.58 -16.59
C THR A 19 -13.06 -26.45 -16.11
N LEU A 20 -13.47 -25.55 -17.01
CA LEU A 20 -14.46 -24.51 -16.73
C LEU A 20 -15.81 -25.10 -16.30
N ALA A 21 -16.30 -26.12 -17.01
CA ALA A 21 -17.55 -26.80 -16.67
C ALA A 21 -17.49 -27.48 -15.28
N ARG A 22 -16.33 -28.04 -14.87
CA ARG A 22 -16.11 -28.58 -13.53
C ARG A 22 -16.10 -27.49 -12.46
N VAL A 23 -15.46 -26.34 -12.72
CA VAL A 23 -15.42 -25.19 -11.78
C VAL A 23 -16.81 -24.59 -11.61
N VAL A 24 -17.59 -24.45 -12.70
CA VAL A 24 -18.95 -23.91 -12.67
C VAL A 24 -19.95 -24.87 -11.99
N ARG A 25 -19.74 -26.20 -12.08
CA ARG A 25 -20.63 -27.21 -11.49
C ARG A 25 -20.37 -27.51 -10.02
N ARG A 26 -19.33 -27.01 -9.38
CA ARG A 26 -19.18 -27.15 -7.92
C ARG A 26 -20.30 -26.37 -7.26
N PRO A 27 -21.22 -27.05 -6.52
CA PRO A 27 -22.21 -26.35 -5.74
C PRO A 27 -21.47 -25.45 -4.74
N ARG A 28 -21.72 -24.16 -4.83
CA ARG A 28 -21.13 -23.23 -3.87
C ARG A 28 -21.73 -23.54 -2.50
N PRO A 29 -20.92 -23.70 -1.45
CA PRO A 29 -21.45 -23.99 -0.11
C PRO A 29 -22.49 -22.92 0.27
N ALA A 30 -23.48 -23.34 1.04
CA ALA A 30 -24.46 -22.41 1.61
C ALA A 30 -23.75 -21.37 2.49
N PRO A 31 -24.30 -20.14 2.63
CA PRO A 31 -23.76 -19.16 3.57
C PRO A 31 -23.72 -19.74 4.97
N ASP A 32 -22.59 -19.66 5.63
CA ASP A 32 -22.44 -20.10 7.01
C ASP A 32 -22.70 -18.91 7.96
N PHE A 33 -23.95 -18.67 8.26
CA PHE A 33 -24.38 -17.58 9.13
C PHE A 33 -23.93 -17.78 10.58
N ARG A 34 -23.94 -19.03 11.07
CA ARG A 34 -23.50 -19.35 12.42
C ARG A 34 -22.02 -19.02 12.61
N LYS A 35 -21.18 -19.46 11.69
CA LYS A 35 -19.75 -19.14 11.69
C LYS A 35 -19.51 -17.63 11.65
N ALA A 36 -20.27 -16.87 10.87
CA ALA A 36 -20.12 -15.42 10.78
C ALA A 36 -20.44 -14.73 12.11
N ILE A 37 -21.48 -15.18 12.83
CA ILE A 37 -21.82 -14.70 14.18
C ILE A 37 -20.69 -15.04 15.16
N GLU A 38 -20.24 -16.29 15.21
CA GLU A 38 -19.18 -16.75 16.12
C GLU A 38 -17.86 -15.96 15.89
N GLU A 39 -17.51 -15.70 14.64
CA GLU A 39 -16.34 -14.88 14.29
C GLU A 39 -16.48 -13.41 14.67
N ALA A 40 -17.67 -12.83 14.52
CA ALA A 40 -17.94 -11.45 14.88
C ALA A 40 -18.02 -11.27 16.40
N GLU A 41 -18.59 -12.22 17.13
CA GLU A 41 -18.73 -12.18 18.60
C GLU A 41 -17.40 -12.40 19.33
N ARG A 42 -16.45 -13.07 18.69
CA ARG A 42 -15.18 -13.47 19.31
C ARG A 42 -14.43 -12.31 19.95
N GLY A 43 -14.33 -12.34 21.27
CA GLY A 43 -13.65 -11.34 22.10
C GLY A 43 -14.51 -10.11 22.46
N PHE A 44 -15.79 -10.07 22.05
CA PHE A 44 -16.73 -8.97 22.29
C PHE A 44 -18.13 -9.42 22.72
N ALA A 45 -18.27 -10.65 23.22
CA ALA A 45 -19.57 -11.20 23.64
C ALA A 45 -20.31 -10.32 24.66
N GLY A 46 -19.58 -9.69 25.60
CA GLY A 46 -20.17 -8.77 26.58
C GLY A 46 -20.65 -7.42 26.02
N GLU A 47 -20.36 -7.15 24.76
CA GLU A 47 -20.70 -5.89 24.08
C GLU A 47 -21.90 -6.03 23.13
N VAL A 48 -22.45 -7.25 23.00
CA VAL A 48 -23.58 -7.58 22.14
C VAL A 48 -24.83 -6.82 22.56
N VAL A 49 -25.50 -6.18 21.61
CA VAL A 49 -26.74 -5.40 21.84
C VAL A 49 -27.98 -6.06 21.25
N ARG A 50 -27.82 -7.07 20.39
CA ARG A 50 -28.91 -7.85 19.83
C ARG A 50 -28.58 -9.35 19.94
N ASP A 51 -29.61 -10.16 20.25
CA ASP A 51 -29.47 -11.59 20.36
C ASP A 51 -28.89 -12.20 19.07
N PRO A 52 -27.73 -12.92 19.16
CA PRO A 52 -27.13 -13.61 18.04
C PRO A 52 -28.11 -14.57 17.33
N ASP A 53 -28.97 -15.28 18.08
CA ASP A 53 -29.91 -16.25 17.52
C ASP A 53 -31.05 -15.58 16.75
N SER A 54 -31.30 -14.29 16.95
CA SER A 54 -32.29 -13.51 16.19
C SER A 54 -31.82 -13.08 14.79
N TRP A 55 -30.59 -13.41 14.41
CA TRP A 55 -30.03 -12.98 13.12
C TRP A 55 -30.47 -13.90 11.97
N HIS A 56 -31.44 -13.45 11.21
CA HIS A 56 -31.96 -14.14 10.02
C HIS A 56 -31.80 -13.26 8.76
N PRO A 57 -30.56 -13.09 8.24
CA PRO A 57 -30.33 -12.17 7.14
C PRO A 57 -30.90 -12.68 5.83
N GLN A 58 -31.55 -11.81 5.06
CA GLN A 58 -32.04 -12.05 3.70
C GLN A 58 -30.90 -12.01 2.66
N MET A 59 -29.65 -12.27 3.06
CA MET A 59 -28.49 -12.16 2.21
C MET A 59 -28.29 -13.41 1.36
N LYS A 60 -28.04 -13.20 0.07
CA LYS A 60 -27.65 -14.26 -0.87
C LYS A 60 -26.14 -14.38 -1.05
N THR A 61 -25.35 -13.51 -0.39
CA THR A 61 -23.90 -13.54 -0.47
C THR A 61 -23.33 -14.77 0.22
N ARG A 62 -22.25 -15.33 -0.37
CA ARG A 62 -21.44 -16.41 0.22
C ARG A 62 -20.05 -15.94 0.58
N ASP A 63 -19.81 -14.65 0.44
CA ASP A 63 -18.57 -14.00 0.84
C ASP A 63 -18.52 -13.94 2.36
N ALA A 64 -17.58 -14.71 2.94
CA ALA A 64 -17.42 -14.81 4.40
C ALA A 64 -17.11 -13.47 5.06
N ALA A 65 -16.36 -12.60 4.38
CA ALA A 65 -16.03 -11.27 4.90
C ALA A 65 -17.27 -10.37 4.98
N ARG A 66 -18.10 -10.38 3.94
CA ARG A 66 -19.38 -9.65 3.93
C ARG A 66 -20.37 -10.18 4.94
N LEU A 67 -20.38 -11.50 5.15
CA LEU A 67 -21.23 -12.12 6.19
C LEU A 67 -20.76 -11.71 7.58
N ARG A 68 -19.45 -11.71 7.83
CA ARG A 68 -18.86 -11.27 9.10
C ARG A 68 -19.18 -9.79 9.41
N LEU A 69 -19.07 -8.91 8.42
CA LEU A 69 -19.49 -7.51 8.59
C LEU A 69 -20.99 -7.40 8.89
N ALA A 70 -21.85 -8.15 8.19
CA ALA A 70 -23.28 -8.13 8.43
C ALA A 70 -23.64 -8.65 9.83
N ALA A 71 -22.94 -9.70 10.30
CA ALA A 71 -23.05 -10.20 11.66
C ALA A 71 -22.61 -9.13 12.68
N ALA A 72 -21.47 -8.47 12.47
CA ALA A 72 -21.00 -7.39 13.36
C ALA A 72 -22.00 -6.22 13.42
N ARG A 73 -22.58 -5.83 12.29
CA ARG A 73 -23.66 -4.82 12.27
C ARG A 73 -24.90 -5.28 13.04
N HIS A 74 -25.30 -6.55 12.92
CA HIS A 74 -26.40 -7.08 13.71
C HIS A 74 -26.08 -7.03 15.19
N LEU A 75 -24.94 -7.55 15.60
CA LEU A 75 -24.58 -7.72 17.01
C LEU A 75 -24.38 -6.37 17.73
N TYR A 76 -23.81 -5.35 17.07
CA TYR A 76 -23.31 -4.16 17.77
C TYR A 76 -23.92 -2.84 17.32
N ALA A 77 -24.45 -2.72 16.08
CA ALA A 77 -24.78 -1.42 15.52
C ALA A 77 -26.15 -0.91 15.96
N LEU A 78 -26.16 -0.01 16.93
CA LEU A 78 -27.30 0.85 17.25
C LEU A 78 -27.29 2.11 16.39
N TYR A 79 -26.11 2.55 15.92
CA TYR A 79 -25.90 3.73 15.10
C TYR A 79 -25.08 3.41 13.86
N PRO A 80 -25.21 4.22 12.79
CA PRO A 80 -24.35 4.09 11.61
C PRO A 80 -22.88 4.37 11.98
N VAL A 81 -21.99 3.58 11.41
CA VAL A 81 -20.54 3.69 11.62
C VAL A 81 -19.85 4.09 10.32
N ALA A 82 -18.79 4.88 10.41
CA ALA A 82 -18.01 5.26 9.24
C ALA A 82 -17.42 4.02 8.54
N PRO A 83 -17.48 3.94 7.19
CA PRO A 83 -17.09 2.75 6.43
C PRO A 83 -15.66 2.26 6.73
N MET A 84 -14.73 3.17 7.06
CA MET A 84 -13.34 2.80 7.38
C MET A 84 -13.20 2.00 8.67
N LEU A 85 -14.13 2.15 9.62
CA LEU A 85 -14.21 1.31 10.83
C LEU A 85 -14.85 -0.05 10.55
N GLU A 86 -15.73 -0.14 9.57
CA GLU A 86 -16.35 -1.40 9.16
C GLU A 86 -15.37 -2.32 8.42
N HIS A 87 -14.38 -1.73 7.75
CA HIS A 87 -13.44 -2.46 6.90
C HIS A 87 -12.69 -3.58 7.64
N ILE A 88 -12.45 -3.43 8.95
CA ILE A 88 -11.77 -4.45 9.77
C ILE A 88 -12.51 -5.80 9.82
N TRP A 89 -13.82 -5.80 9.56
CA TRP A 89 -14.62 -7.01 9.48
C TRP A 89 -14.56 -7.69 8.11
N ILE A 90 -14.09 -6.95 7.08
CA ILE A 90 -13.93 -7.42 5.71
C ILE A 90 -12.51 -7.93 5.49
N ASP A 91 -11.51 -7.11 5.84
CA ASP A 91 -10.09 -7.37 5.55
C ASP A 91 -9.23 -6.98 6.76
N ASP A 92 -8.51 -7.95 7.30
CA ASP A 92 -7.55 -7.79 8.39
C ASP A 92 -6.13 -8.24 7.98
N VAL A 93 -5.90 -8.45 6.68
CA VAL A 93 -4.61 -8.89 6.14
C VAL A 93 -3.53 -7.86 6.43
N GLY A 94 -2.38 -8.34 6.92
CA GLY A 94 -1.21 -7.50 7.22
C GLY A 94 -1.27 -6.78 8.56
N LEU A 95 -2.34 -6.94 9.33
CA LEU A 95 -2.46 -6.40 10.68
C LEU A 95 -2.07 -7.44 11.73
N ASP A 96 -1.38 -7.00 12.80
CA ASP A 96 -1.16 -7.86 13.95
C ASP A 96 -2.45 -8.04 14.79
N ALA A 97 -2.46 -9.05 15.66
CA ALA A 97 -3.64 -9.39 16.46
C ALA A 97 -4.08 -8.25 17.40
N LYS A 98 -3.15 -7.42 17.88
CA LYS A 98 -3.46 -6.28 18.75
C LYS A 98 -4.16 -5.19 17.98
N GLU A 99 -3.68 -4.91 16.75
CA GLU A 99 -4.26 -3.94 15.86
C GLU A 99 -5.65 -4.35 15.39
N VAL A 100 -5.83 -5.61 15.00
CA VAL A 100 -7.15 -6.16 14.65
C VAL A 100 -8.13 -5.98 15.82
N ARG A 101 -7.71 -6.36 17.03
CA ARG A 101 -8.54 -6.21 18.23
C ARG A 101 -8.89 -4.76 18.53
N LEU A 102 -7.91 -3.84 18.39
CA LEU A 102 -8.12 -2.42 18.61
C LEU A 102 -9.14 -1.84 17.62
N ARG A 103 -9.00 -2.11 16.33
CA ARG A 103 -9.91 -1.60 15.29
C ARG A 103 -11.32 -2.18 15.45
N ARG A 104 -11.45 -3.46 15.76
CA ARG A 104 -12.74 -4.07 16.08
C ARG A 104 -13.38 -3.46 17.34
N HIS A 105 -12.59 -3.22 18.38
CA HIS A 105 -13.07 -2.54 19.58
C HIS A 105 -13.58 -1.14 19.26
N TRP A 106 -12.85 -0.37 18.47
CA TRP A 106 -13.29 0.97 18.08
C TRP A 106 -14.57 0.96 17.24
N TYR A 107 -14.70 -0.03 16.37
CA TYR A 107 -15.96 -0.25 15.65
C TYR A 107 -17.10 -0.52 16.64
N VAL A 108 -16.95 -1.46 17.56
CA VAL A 108 -18.00 -1.84 18.55
C VAL A 108 -18.40 -0.64 19.39
N VAL A 109 -17.44 0.14 19.88
CA VAL A 109 -17.70 1.35 20.69
C VAL A 109 -18.48 2.39 19.87
N ALA A 110 -18.06 2.66 18.64
CA ALA A 110 -18.72 3.62 17.76
C ALA A 110 -20.13 3.14 17.36
N ALA A 111 -20.28 1.86 17.04
CA ALA A 111 -21.53 1.24 16.65
C ALA A 111 -22.61 1.30 17.76
N ARG A 112 -22.17 1.25 19.02
CA ARG A 112 -23.04 1.41 20.21
C ARG A 112 -23.30 2.86 20.59
N GLY A 113 -22.70 3.83 19.90
CA GLY A 113 -22.80 5.26 20.24
C GLY A 113 -22.01 5.64 21.49
N ALA A 114 -21.09 4.79 21.95
CA ALA A 114 -20.24 5.09 23.10
C ALA A 114 -19.07 5.98 22.73
N SER A 115 -18.44 6.60 23.73
CA SER A 115 -17.35 7.54 23.50
C SER A 115 -16.04 6.84 23.15
N LEU A 116 -15.64 6.93 21.89
CA LEU A 116 -14.36 6.40 21.40
C LEU A 116 -13.16 7.04 22.16
N TYR A 117 -13.26 8.32 22.51
CA TYR A 117 -12.24 9.01 23.31
C TYR A 117 -12.01 8.33 24.66
N LYS A 118 -13.09 7.95 25.38
CA LYS A 118 -13.01 7.25 26.67
C LYS A 118 -12.60 5.78 26.51
N ALA A 119 -12.82 5.20 25.34
CA ALA A 119 -12.48 3.81 25.01
C ALA A 119 -11.04 3.66 24.47
N GLY A 120 -10.13 4.53 24.85
CA GLY A 120 -8.71 4.43 24.58
C GLY A 120 -8.21 5.30 23.42
N ALA A 121 -9.07 5.92 22.60
CA ALA A 121 -8.59 6.80 21.54
C ALA A 121 -7.84 8.04 22.08
N SER A 122 -8.07 8.41 23.34
CA SER A 122 -7.38 9.49 24.03
C SER A 122 -5.86 9.31 24.14
N GLU A 123 -5.35 8.11 23.96
CA GLU A 123 -3.91 7.84 23.91
C GLU A 123 -3.25 8.53 22.71
N TRP A 124 -4.00 8.67 21.61
CA TRP A 124 -3.45 9.18 20.35
C TRP A 124 -4.16 10.41 19.81
N LEU A 125 -5.45 10.60 20.14
CA LEU A 125 -6.31 11.64 19.55
C LEU A 125 -6.91 12.54 20.62
N THR A 126 -6.98 13.83 20.35
CA THR A 126 -7.78 14.77 21.13
C THR A 126 -9.28 14.55 20.87
N ARG A 127 -10.17 15.10 21.69
CA ARG A 127 -11.64 15.01 21.47
C ARG A 127 -12.07 15.54 20.11
N LYS A 128 -11.46 16.65 19.66
CA LYS A 128 -11.74 17.25 18.35
C LYS A 128 -11.31 16.34 17.21
N GLU A 129 -10.14 15.71 17.35
CA GLU A 129 -9.63 14.75 16.36
C GLU A 129 -10.47 13.47 16.33
N VAL A 130 -10.93 12.96 17.47
CA VAL A 130 -11.87 11.81 17.49
C VAL A 130 -13.14 12.14 16.73
N HIS A 131 -13.70 13.35 16.90
CA HIS A 131 -14.88 13.76 16.14
C HIS A 131 -14.59 13.79 14.63
N ALA A 132 -13.45 14.34 14.23
CA ALA A 132 -13.04 14.38 12.81
C ALA A 132 -12.78 12.97 12.27
N PHE A 133 -12.17 12.09 13.06
CA PHE A 133 -11.92 10.67 12.71
C PHE A 133 -13.21 9.89 12.47
N LEU A 134 -14.24 10.12 13.28
CA LEU A 134 -15.55 9.46 13.12
C LEU A 134 -16.35 9.99 11.92
N ASN A 135 -15.98 11.15 11.38
CA ASN A 135 -16.62 11.79 10.23
C ASN A 135 -15.59 12.09 9.12
N PRO A 136 -14.89 11.07 8.59
CA PRO A 136 -13.84 11.26 7.60
C PRO A 136 -14.43 11.60 6.22
N PRO A 137 -13.66 12.27 5.36
CA PRO A 137 -13.97 12.34 3.95
C PRO A 137 -14.08 10.93 3.33
N ALA A 138 -14.90 10.80 2.29
CA ALA A 138 -15.06 9.52 1.58
C ALA A 138 -13.73 9.01 1.00
N GLY A 139 -13.57 7.68 0.96
CA GLY A 139 -12.45 7.02 0.30
C GLY A 139 -11.16 6.94 1.13
N LEU A 140 -11.20 7.27 2.42
CA LEU A 140 -10.09 7.02 3.33
C LEU A 140 -10.25 5.65 4.03
N ASP A 141 -9.13 4.95 4.17
CA ASP A 141 -8.99 3.81 5.06
C ASP A 141 -8.84 4.27 6.53
N PHE A 142 -8.68 3.33 7.44
CA PHE A 142 -8.56 3.62 8.87
C PHE A 142 -7.38 4.55 9.19
N ASP A 143 -6.20 4.26 8.66
CA ASP A 143 -4.99 5.01 8.96
C ASP A 143 -5.01 6.39 8.27
N GLY A 144 -5.53 6.45 7.05
CA GLY A 144 -5.78 7.71 6.34
C GLY A 144 -6.77 8.62 7.10
N ALA A 145 -7.88 8.08 7.59
CA ALA A 145 -8.85 8.82 8.38
C ALA A 145 -8.26 9.29 9.72
N PHE A 146 -7.44 8.45 10.36
CA PHE A 146 -6.75 8.78 11.60
C PHE A 146 -5.80 9.98 11.42
N TRP A 147 -4.96 9.96 10.39
CA TRP A 147 -4.01 11.03 10.12
C TRP A 147 -4.66 12.27 9.50
N GLN A 148 -5.74 12.11 8.74
CA GLN A 148 -6.56 13.24 8.29
C GLN A 148 -7.15 14.01 9.48
N ALA A 149 -7.67 13.30 10.47
CA ALA A 149 -8.21 13.91 11.67
C ALA A 149 -7.15 14.70 12.46
N ILE A 150 -5.93 14.17 12.56
CA ILE A 150 -4.78 14.87 13.15
C ILE A 150 -4.42 16.10 12.33
N ALA A 151 -4.29 15.98 11.00
CA ALA A 151 -3.94 17.07 10.12
C ALA A 151 -4.96 18.23 10.19
N ARG A 152 -6.25 17.91 10.32
CA ARG A 152 -7.33 18.90 10.51
C ARG A 152 -7.20 19.73 11.78
N SER A 153 -6.40 19.30 12.75
CA SER A 153 -6.09 20.13 13.92
C SER A 153 -5.02 21.19 13.64
N TYR A 154 -4.24 21.02 12.56
CA TYR A 154 -3.16 21.92 12.16
C TYR A 154 -3.49 22.80 10.95
N THR A 155 -4.44 22.39 10.10
CA THR A 155 -4.84 23.15 8.92
C THR A 155 -6.34 23.16 8.72
N SER A 156 -6.87 24.28 8.22
CA SER A 156 -8.26 24.39 7.75
C SER A 156 -8.43 23.91 6.30
N ASP A 157 -7.32 23.80 5.54
CA ASP A 157 -7.34 23.35 4.14
C ASP A 157 -7.58 21.83 4.07
N PRO A 158 -8.72 21.40 3.49
CA PRO A 158 -9.02 19.97 3.37
C PRO A 158 -8.08 19.25 2.39
N GLY A 159 -7.55 19.93 1.39
CA GLY A 159 -6.61 19.37 0.42
C GLY A 159 -5.27 19.02 1.07
N VAL A 160 -4.73 19.93 1.89
CA VAL A 160 -3.51 19.69 2.66
C VAL A 160 -3.70 18.54 3.65
N ALA A 161 -4.82 18.51 4.38
CA ALA A 161 -5.13 17.40 5.27
C ALA A 161 -5.25 16.06 4.53
N MET A 162 -5.78 16.08 3.30
CA MET A 162 -5.87 14.89 2.45
C MET A 162 -4.50 14.42 1.95
N CYS A 163 -3.56 15.34 1.65
CA CYS A 163 -2.17 14.97 1.30
C CYS A 163 -1.51 14.20 2.45
N ILE A 164 -1.68 14.64 3.69
CA ILE A 164 -1.16 13.90 4.87
C ILE A 164 -1.80 12.51 4.97
N ALA A 165 -3.12 12.42 4.82
CA ALA A 165 -3.86 11.16 4.91
C ALA A 165 -3.45 10.12 3.87
N ARG A 166 -3.01 10.56 2.69
CA ARG A 166 -2.59 9.70 1.57
C ARG A 166 -1.10 9.43 1.51
N SER A 167 -0.32 10.15 2.32
CA SER A 167 1.14 10.00 2.36
C SER A 167 1.59 8.83 3.23
N LYS A 168 2.89 8.53 3.19
CA LYS A 168 3.53 7.52 4.08
C LYS A 168 3.37 7.84 5.56
N ILE A 169 3.07 9.08 5.94
CA ILE A 169 2.75 9.44 7.33
C ILE A 169 1.62 8.56 7.84
N ALA A 170 0.59 8.31 7.04
CA ALA A 170 -0.53 7.47 7.42
C ALA A 170 -0.16 6.00 7.70
N ARG A 171 1.01 5.55 7.26
CA ARG A 171 1.50 4.18 7.44
C ARG A 171 2.55 4.06 8.54
N THR A 172 2.76 5.13 9.32
CA THR A 172 3.76 5.14 10.38
C THR A 172 3.23 4.48 11.66
N PRO A 173 4.11 3.79 12.44
CA PRO A 173 3.68 3.15 13.68
C PRO A 173 3.18 4.17 14.71
N ARG A 174 2.03 3.89 15.33
CA ARG A 174 1.46 4.73 16.40
C ARG A 174 2.39 4.88 17.62
N ALA A 175 3.25 3.91 17.88
CA ALA A 175 4.26 4.01 18.95
C ALA A 175 5.21 5.21 18.79
N LYS A 176 5.35 5.77 17.59
CA LYS A 176 6.19 6.93 17.29
C LYS A 176 5.35 8.17 16.94
N ILE A 177 4.11 8.23 17.37
CA ILE A 177 3.14 9.24 16.95
C ILE A 177 3.60 10.68 17.25
N GLY A 178 4.31 10.92 18.35
CA GLY A 178 4.77 12.26 18.72
C GLY A 178 5.60 12.91 17.63
N PHE A 179 6.60 12.20 17.10
CA PHE A 179 7.44 12.67 16.01
C PHE A 179 6.64 12.85 14.71
N TRP A 180 5.80 11.89 14.37
CA TRP A 180 5.02 11.97 13.14
C TRP A 180 3.91 13.03 13.21
N ARG A 181 3.41 13.37 14.39
CA ARG A 181 2.56 14.55 14.59
C ARG A 181 3.31 15.85 14.30
N GLU A 182 4.58 15.95 14.74
CA GLU A 182 5.45 17.08 14.40
C GLU A 182 5.66 17.19 12.90
N ALA A 183 5.93 16.05 12.22
CA ALA A 183 6.06 16.00 10.77
C ALA A 183 4.74 16.42 10.06
N ALA A 184 3.60 15.90 10.48
CA ALA A 184 2.31 16.29 9.93
C ALA A 184 2.04 17.80 10.11
N ARG A 185 2.32 18.34 11.30
CA ARG A 185 2.21 19.78 11.57
C ARG A 185 3.12 20.61 10.66
N PHE A 186 4.35 20.16 10.47
CA PHE A 186 5.31 20.79 9.57
C PHE A 186 4.80 20.84 8.13
N PHE A 187 4.29 19.74 7.58
CA PHE A 187 3.74 19.70 6.23
C PHE A 187 2.41 20.44 6.10
N CYS A 188 1.60 20.54 7.17
CA CYS A 188 0.43 21.39 7.18
C CYS A 188 0.80 22.88 7.09
N ALA A 189 1.91 23.29 7.70
CA ALA A 189 2.45 24.65 7.61
C ALA A 189 3.25 24.92 6.31
N ASN A 190 3.78 23.86 5.69
CA ASN A 190 4.56 23.91 4.44
C ASN A 190 3.94 22.93 3.43
N PRO A 191 2.82 23.29 2.78
CA PRO A 191 2.10 22.37 1.91
C PRO A 191 2.98 21.82 0.79
N ALA A 192 2.89 20.52 0.58
CA ALA A 192 3.63 19.79 -0.44
C ALA A 192 2.76 18.70 -1.04
N GLN A 193 3.12 18.23 -2.24
CA GLN A 193 2.48 17.08 -2.87
C GLN A 193 2.78 15.79 -2.09
N VAL A 194 1.91 14.80 -2.22
CA VAL A 194 2.02 13.50 -1.52
C VAL A 194 3.37 12.84 -1.79
N GLU A 195 3.84 12.90 -3.03
CA GLU A 195 5.10 12.31 -3.45
C GLU A 195 6.30 12.94 -2.73
N THR A 196 6.30 14.26 -2.58
CA THR A 196 7.33 14.99 -1.83
C THR A 196 7.33 14.62 -0.37
N ILE A 197 6.14 14.50 0.24
CA ILE A 197 5.99 14.07 1.64
C ILE A 197 6.52 12.64 1.79
N ASP A 198 6.17 11.75 0.87
CA ASP A 198 6.58 10.35 0.89
C ASP A 198 8.10 10.17 0.81
N ASP A 199 8.77 10.94 -0.05
CA ASP A 199 10.22 10.92 -0.18
C ASP A 199 10.90 11.43 1.09
N LEU A 200 10.36 12.50 1.67
CA LEU A 200 10.86 13.04 2.93
C LEU A 200 10.60 12.11 4.11
N CYS A 201 9.53 11.33 4.13
CA CYS A 201 9.25 10.40 5.22
C CYS A 201 10.37 9.37 5.41
N ASP A 202 10.94 8.84 4.33
CA ASP A 202 12.03 7.89 4.40
C ASP A 202 13.29 8.53 5.00
N TYR A 203 13.62 9.74 4.57
CA TYR A 203 14.73 10.52 5.12
C TYR A 203 14.50 10.89 6.60
N LEU A 204 13.29 11.33 6.95
CA LEU A 204 12.95 11.70 8.34
C LEU A 204 12.96 10.47 9.27
N ALA A 205 12.52 9.32 8.80
CA ALA A 205 12.58 8.07 9.55
C ALA A 205 14.03 7.70 9.88
N GLU A 206 14.93 7.83 8.90
CA GLU A 206 16.36 7.58 9.07
C GLU A 206 17.00 8.59 10.04
N CYS A 207 16.70 9.88 9.89
CA CYS A 207 17.19 10.91 10.81
C CYS A 207 16.76 10.60 12.25
N ARG A 208 15.50 10.21 12.46
CA ARG A 208 14.96 9.89 13.79
C ARG A 208 15.51 8.58 14.36
N GLN A 209 15.92 7.65 13.51
CA GLN A 209 16.58 6.41 13.92
C GLN A 209 18.01 6.69 14.41
N ARG A 210 18.76 7.55 13.72
CA ARG A 210 20.13 7.95 14.06
C ARG A 210 20.17 8.86 15.28
N ASP A 211 19.22 9.79 15.35
CA ASP A 211 19.13 10.76 16.46
C ASP A 211 17.69 10.82 16.98
N ARG A 212 17.50 10.27 18.19
CA ARG A 212 16.18 10.28 18.85
C ARG A 212 15.71 11.68 19.25
N SER A 213 16.57 12.68 19.26
CA SER A 213 16.25 14.08 19.53
C SER A 213 15.95 14.89 18.27
N TYR A 214 16.10 14.28 17.09
CA TYR A 214 15.88 14.97 15.81
C TYR A 214 14.50 15.63 15.75
N SER A 215 14.47 16.94 15.44
CA SER A 215 13.28 17.77 15.36
C SER A 215 13.22 18.51 14.01
N LEU A 216 12.02 18.88 13.62
CA LEU A 216 11.75 19.71 12.44
C LEU A 216 11.72 21.21 12.74
N GLU A 217 11.88 21.59 14.00
CA GLU A 217 11.88 22.99 14.41
C GLU A 217 12.97 23.80 13.71
N GLY A 218 12.62 24.98 13.22
CA GLY A 218 13.52 25.86 12.50
C GLY A 218 13.94 25.39 11.09
N ARG A 219 13.35 24.30 10.57
CA ARG A 219 13.64 23.79 9.24
C ARG A 219 12.65 24.31 8.20
N THR A 220 13.08 24.41 6.94
CA THR A 220 12.23 24.72 5.79
C THR A 220 12.12 23.51 4.87
N LEU A 221 11.04 23.43 4.09
CA LEU A 221 10.86 22.38 3.09
C LEU A 221 12.02 22.31 2.12
N ALA A 222 12.53 23.48 1.66
CA ALA A 222 13.70 23.55 0.79
C ALA A 222 14.95 22.98 1.44
N SER A 223 15.18 23.25 2.74
CA SER A 223 16.32 22.71 3.48
C SER A 223 16.24 21.20 3.67
N LEU A 224 15.03 20.67 3.92
CA LEU A 224 14.81 19.23 4.04
C LEU A 224 15.02 18.52 2.71
N ASN A 225 14.46 19.04 1.62
CA ASN A 225 14.66 18.50 0.27
C ASN A 225 16.14 18.44 -0.12
N ARG A 226 16.89 19.53 0.12
CA ARG A 226 18.32 19.54 -0.15
C ARG A 226 19.06 18.46 0.63
N ARG A 227 18.80 18.33 1.95
CA ARG A 227 19.45 17.33 2.79
C ARG A 227 19.05 15.91 2.43
N MET A 228 17.79 15.69 2.05
CA MET A 228 17.33 14.41 1.54
C MET A 228 18.10 14.01 0.26
N HIS A 229 18.26 14.94 -0.68
CA HIS A 229 19.05 14.69 -1.89
C HIS A 229 20.54 14.45 -1.61
N GLU A 230 21.12 15.12 -0.61
CA GLU A 230 22.47 14.86 -0.13
C GLU A 230 22.58 13.45 0.45
N TRP A 231 21.66 13.07 1.33
CA TRP A 231 21.58 11.75 1.93
C TRP A 231 21.49 10.64 0.87
N HIS A 232 20.67 10.81 -0.17
CA HIS A 232 20.57 9.84 -1.25
C HIS A 232 21.88 9.71 -2.04
N ARG A 233 22.60 10.81 -2.27
CA ARG A 233 23.92 10.78 -2.91
C ARG A 233 24.95 10.06 -2.05
N ASP A 234 24.93 10.27 -0.75
CA ASP A 234 25.84 9.63 0.21
C ASP A 234 25.64 8.12 0.26
N ILE A 235 24.38 7.66 0.32
CA ILE A 235 24.08 6.23 0.26
C ILE A 235 24.59 5.60 -1.04
N ALA A 236 24.32 6.23 -2.18
CA ALA A 236 24.81 5.73 -3.46
C ALA A 236 26.36 5.71 -3.54
N ALA A 237 27.04 6.64 -2.88
CA ALA A 237 28.48 6.65 -2.78
C ALA A 237 29.01 5.54 -1.86
N ILE A 238 28.37 5.33 -0.71
CA ILE A 238 28.73 4.26 0.23
C ILE A 238 28.58 2.88 -0.42
N GLU A 239 27.48 2.63 -1.10
CA GLU A 239 27.26 1.37 -1.82
C GLU A 239 28.31 1.12 -2.91
N ARG A 240 28.72 2.19 -3.63
CA ARG A 240 29.82 2.08 -4.61
C ARG A 240 31.14 1.72 -3.94
N ILE A 241 31.46 2.35 -2.80
CA ILE A 241 32.70 2.07 -2.04
C ILE A 241 32.67 0.63 -1.52
N GLU A 242 31.57 0.19 -0.98
CA GLU A 242 31.41 -1.20 -0.54
C GLU A 242 31.54 -2.20 -1.68
N ALA A 243 30.97 -1.92 -2.84
CA ALA A 243 31.13 -2.75 -4.01
C ALA A 243 32.59 -2.83 -4.48
N ILE A 244 33.33 -1.71 -4.45
CA ILE A 244 34.76 -1.65 -4.78
C ILE A 244 35.59 -2.43 -3.77
N ARG A 245 35.31 -2.29 -2.44
CA ARG A 245 36.01 -3.03 -1.37
C ARG A 245 35.81 -4.54 -1.50
N ARG A 246 34.57 -4.97 -1.76
CA ARG A 246 34.26 -6.40 -1.97
C ARG A 246 35.00 -7.00 -3.15
N ARG A 247 35.14 -6.25 -4.25
CA ARG A 247 35.94 -6.68 -5.43
C ARG A 247 37.43 -6.80 -5.10
N ARG A 248 37.95 -5.91 -4.23
CA ARG A 248 39.38 -5.89 -3.87
C ARG A 248 39.77 -6.97 -2.86
N ASP A 249 38.87 -7.28 -1.92
CA ASP A 249 39.16 -8.19 -0.80
C ASP A 249 39.15 -9.68 -1.20
N GLY A 250 39.02 -10.03 -2.50
CA GLY A 250 39.15 -11.40 -3.03
C GLY A 250 38.26 -12.44 -2.37
N ARG A 251 37.37 -12.05 -1.47
CA ARG A 251 36.37 -12.92 -0.87
C ARG A 251 35.38 -13.29 -1.96
N GLY A 252 35.58 -14.50 -2.45
CA GLY A 252 34.84 -15.09 -3.53
C GLY A 252 33.38 -14.67 -3.53
N ALA A 253 33.00 -14.11 -4.62
CA ALA A 253 31.69 -13.69 -5.03
C ALA A 253 30.56 -14.44 -4.32
N ILE A 254 30.16 -13.98 -3.15
CA ILE A 254 28.75 -13.76 -2.96
C ILE A 254 28.53 -12.43 -3.65
N ALA A 255 28.22 -12.53 -4.93
CA ALA A 255 27.87 -11.41 -5.79
C ALA A 255 26.73 -10.65 -5.14
N VAL A 256 27.02 -9.51 -4.56
CA VAL A 256 26.01 -8.69 -3.92
C VAL A 256 26.16 -7.30 -4.46
N ALA A 257 25.08 -6.84 -4.93
CA ALA A 257 24.60 -5.53 -5.26
C ALA A 257 24.47 -5.22 -6.74
N SER A 258 25.46 -5.40 -7.62
CA SER A 258 25.25 -5.20 -9.07
C SER A 258 24.65 -6.42 -9.77
N ASP A 259 24.98 -7.64 -9.29
CA ASP A 259 24.50 -8.91 -9.86
C ASP A 259 23.37 -9.54 -9.04
N ALA A 260 22.89 -8.87 -7.99
CA ALA A 260 21.77 -9.36 -7.21
C ALA A 260 20.52 -9.42 -8.08
N THR A 261 20.05 -10.62 -8.32
CA THR A 261 18.82 -10.92 -9.04
C THR A 261 17.80 -11.54 -8.10
N TRP A 262 16.52 -11.40 -8.44
CA TRP A 262 15.40 -12.03 -7.72
C TRP A 262 14.35 -12.54 -8.70
N PRO A 263 13.56 -13.57 -8.33
CA PRO A 263 12.60 -14.20 -9.24
C PRO A 263 11.49 -13.26 -9.70
N GLY A 264 11.17 -12.23 -8.91
CA GLY A 264 10.07 -11.32 -9.15
C GLY A 264 8.70 -11.96 -8.94
N LEU A 265 7.64 -11.23 -9.29
CA LEU A 265 6.28 -11.78 -9.31
C LEU A 265 6.08 -12.63 -10.56
N PRO A 266 5.24 -13.69 -10.48
CA PRO A 266 4.91 -14.54 -11.62
C PRO A 266 3.90 -13.85 -12.55
N LEU A 267 4.31 -12.73 -13.12
CA LEU A 267 3.60 -11.93 -14.08
C LEU A 267 4.49 -11.70 -15.30
N ALA A 268 3.93 -11.83 -16.49
CA ALA A 268 4.66 -11.58 -17.73
C ALA A 268 4.83 -10.07 -17.97
N ASP A 269 5.91 -9.70 -18.63
CA ASP A 269 6.04 -8.37 -19.20
C ASP A 269 4.90 -8.14 -20.22
N TRP A 270 4.47 -6.90 -20.33
CA TRP A 270 3.38 -6.52 -21.22
C TRP A 270 3.88 -5.55 -22.29
N GLU A 271 3.36 -5.72 -23.52
CA GLU A 271 3.70 -4.86 -24.65
C GLU A 271 2.42 -4.43 -25.37
N TRP A 272 2.37 -3.17 -25.75
CA TRP A 272 1.30 -2.60 -26.55
C TRP A 272 1.85 -1.74 -27.68
N VAL A 273 1.33 -1.95 -28.89
CA VAL A 273 1.70 -1.22 -30.10
C VAL A 273 0.52 -0.37 -30.53
N PRO A 274 0.70 0.98 -30.62
CA PRO A 274 -0.36 1.86 -31.08
C PRO A 274 -0.78 1.57 -32.53
N SER A 275 -2.08 1.68 -32.81
CA SER A 275 -2.64 1.44 -34.15
C SER A 275 -2.42 2.59 -35.13
N ALA A 276 -2.10 3.80 -34.64
CA ALA A 276 -1.91 4.99 -35.46
C ALA A 276 -0.75 4.84 -36.47
N LYS A 277 -0.94 5.33 -37.72
CA LYS A 277 0.04 5.23 -38.79
C LYS A 277 1.39 5.86 -38.42
N GLU A 278 1.38 7.02 -37.75
CA GLU A 278 2.58 7.74 -37.32
C GLU A 278 3.39 6.97 -36.26
N ALA A 279 2.70 6.34 -35.31
CA ALA A 279 3.33 5.52 -34.30
C ALA A 279 4.00 4.27 -34.91
N LYS A 280 3.33 3.62 -35.86
CA LYS A 280 3.88 2.49 -36.62
C LYS A 280 5.11 2.89 -37.45
N ALA A 281 5.09 4.06 -38.06
CA ALA A 281 6.24 4.57 -38.82
C ALA A 281 7.48 4.80 -37.92
N LYS A 282 7.28 5.26 -36.69
CA LYS A 282 8.31 5.45 -35.69
C LYS A 282 8.71 4.15 -34.96
N GLY A 283 8.04 3.03 -35.21
CA GLY A 283 8.21 1.78 -34.46
C GLY A 283 7.89 1.92 -32.98
N GLU A 284 6.90 2.78 -32.67
CA GLU A 284 6.51 3.09 -31.30
C GLU A 284 5.79 1.92 -30.66
N ARG A 285 6.24 1.55 -29.47
CA ARG A 285 5.62 0.54 -28.62
C ARG A 285 5.77 0.91 -27.15
N PHE A 286 4.83 0.50 -26.35
CA PHE A 286 4.85 0.66 -24.91
C PHE A 286 5.11 -0.69 -24.26
N VAL A 287 6.06 -0.75 -23.36
CA VAL A 287 6.49 -1.97 -22.68
C VAL A 287 6.40 -1.75 -21.17
N VAL A 288 5.73 -2.65 -20.47
CA VAL A 288 5.78 -2.73 -19.00
C VAL A 288 6.69 -3.91 -18.64
N ARG A 289 7.86 -3.61 -18.10
CA ARG A 289 8.89 -4.59 -17.78
C ARG A 289 9.14 -4.66 -16.29
N GLN A 290 9.19 -5.88 -15.75
CA GLN A 290 9.61 -6.10 -14.38
C GLN A 290 11.12 -5.95 -14.22
N LEU A 291 11.56 -5.18 -13.21
CA LEU A 291 12.95 -4.99 -12.89
C LEU A 291 13.37 -6.08 -11.89
N LYS A 292 14.23 -7.00 -12.32
CA LYS A 292 14.62 -8.21 -11.56
C LYS A 292 16.08 -8.22 -11.12
N GLN A 293 16.78 -7.10 -11.31
CA GLN A 293 18.20 -6.96 -10.99
C GLN A 293 18.44 -5.64 -10.26
N ALA A 294 19.42 -5.64 -9.35
CA ALA A 294 19.79 -4.43 -8.62
C ALA A 294 20.24 -3.31 -9.55
N GLU A 295 20.98 -3.65 -10.61
CA GLU A 295 21.41 -2.70 -11.64
C GLU A 295 20.23 -2.03 -12.34
N ASP A 296 19.20 -2.80 -12.70
CA ASP A 296 17.98 -2.25 -13.30
C ASP A 296 17.32 -1.20 -12.40
N LEU A 297 17.24 -1.44 -11.07
CA LEU A 297 16.69 -0.47 -10.13
C LEU A 297 17.54 0.80 -10.01
N VAL A 298 18.87 0.65 -10.01
CA VAL A 298 19.79 1.79 -9.97
C VAL A 298 19.66 2.63 -11.25
N MET A 299 19.62 1.96 -12.40
CA MET A 299 19.44 2.64 -13.71
C MET A 299 18.07 3.33 -13.81
N GLU A 300 17.02 2.69 -13.31
CA GLU A 300 15.68 3.29 -13.25
C GLU A 300 15.68 4.52 -12.33
N SER A 301 16.27 4.41 -11.14
CA SER A 301 16.39 5.53 -10.19
C SER A 301 17.08 6.74 -10.80
N ARG A 302 18.18 6.51 -11.52
CA ARG A 302 18.94 7.59 -12.19
C ARG A 302 18.14 8.23 -13.31
N ALA A 303 17.53 7.40 -14.16
CA ALA A 303 16.80 7.88 -15.33
C ALA A 303 15.53 8.63 -14.93
N MET A 304 14.82 8.15 -13.91
CA MET A 304 13.56 8.71 -13.45
C MET A 304 13.70 9.74 -12.32
N ARG A 305 14.92 9.94 -11.82
CA ARG A 305 15.25 10.86 -10.71
C ARG A 305 14.42 10.61 -9.45
N HIS A 306 14.31 9.35 -9.05
CA HIS A 306 13.64 8.93 -7.79
C HIS A 306 14.35 7.74 -7.15
N CYS A 307 13.95 7.38 -5.90
CA CYS A 307 14.71 6.46 -5.04
C CYS A 307 14.28 5.00 -5.14
N VAL A 308 13.90 4.51 -6.32
CA VAL A 308 13.37 3.14 -6.44
C VAL A 308 14.39 2.05 -6.09
N TRP A 309 15.68 2.31 -6.16
CA TRP A 309 16.72 1.37 -5.72
C TRP A 309 16.60 0.97 -4.25
N ALA A 310 15.99 1.81 -3.39
CA ALA A 310 15.71 1.49 -1.99
C ALA A 310 14.74 0.30 -1.82
N TYR A 311 14.04 -0.08 -2.88
CA TYR A 311 13.15 -1.25 -2.87
C TYR A 311 13.90 -2.59 -3.07
N ALA A 312 15.20 -2.59 -3.38
CA ALA A 312 15.97 -3.79 -3.67
C ALA A 312 15.83 -4.88 -2.59
N ALA A 313 15.96 -4.50 -1.31
CA ALA A 313 15.79 -5.46 -0.20
C ALA A 313 14.38 -6.08 -0.16
N LYS A 314 13.33 -5.30 -0.44
CA LYS A 314 11.94 -5.78 -0.49
C LYS A 314 11.71 -6.69 -1.71
N CYS A 315 12.35 -6.38 -2.83
CA CYS A 315 12.28 -7.20 -4.04
C CYS A 315 12.98 -8.55 -3.84
N ILE A 316 14.15 -8.56 -3.23
CA ILE A 316 14.91 -9.79 -2.89
C ILE A 316 14.11 -10.65 -1.91
N ALA A 317 13.45 -10.03 -0.91
CA ALA A 317 12.60 -10.72 0.05
C ALA A 317 11.23 -11.18 -0.51
N GLY A 318 10.89 -10.81 -1.76
CA GLY A 318 9.62 -11.17 -2.40
C GLY A 318 8.42 -10.33 -1.97
N HIS A 319 8.61 -9.33 -1.11
CA HIS A 319 7.52 -8.48 -0.59
C HIS A 319 7.08 -7.37 -1.55
N ALA A 320 7.89 -7.08 -2.55
CA ALA A 320 7.54 -6.10 -3.58
C ALA A 320 8.18 -6.47 -4.92
N SER A 321 7.62 -5.96 -6.01
CA SER A 321 8.24 -5.96 -7.32
C SER A 321 8.14 -4.58 -7.95
N ILE A 322 9.14 -4.20 -8.72
CA ILE A 322 9.20 -2.92 -9.41
C ILE A 322 9.06 -3.15 -10.91
N TRP A 323 8.24 -2.32 -11.53
CA TRP A 323 7.94 -2.36 -12.94
C TRP A 323 8.24 -1.01 -13.58
N SER A 324 8.76 -1.02 -14.80
CA SER A 324 9.04 0.17 -15.60
C SER A 324 8.15 0.19 -16.84
N LEU A 325 7.31 1.20 -16.97
CA LEU A 325 6.60 1.49 -18.22
C LEU A 325 7.51 2.34 -19.10
N ARG A 326 7.78 1.85 -20.31
CA ARG A 326 8.68 2.47 -21.27
C ARG A 326 7.98 2.68 -22.59
N ARG A 327 8.26 3.83 -23.20
CA ARG A 327 7.97 4.09 -24.61
C ARG A 327 9.24 3.79 -25.40
N CYS A 328 9.17 2.82 -26.30
CA CYS A 328 10.27 2.41 -27.15
C CYS A 328 9.97 2.87 -28.58
N THR A 329 10.95 3.48 -29.22
CA THR A 329 10.95 3.80 -30.63
C THR A 329 12.15 3.10 -31.29
N LYS A 330 12.32 3.25 -32.61
CA LYS A 330 13.49 2.68 -33.29
C LYS A 330 14.81 3.23 -32.73
N ASP A 331 14.82 4.48 -32.27
CA ASP A 331 16.02 5.21 -31.93
C ASP A 331 16.19 5.50 -30.42
N SER A 332 15.14 5.26 -29.62
CA SER A 332 15.15 5.65 -28.20
C SER A 332 14.26 4.77 -27.32
N ILE A 333 14.64 4.73 -26.04
CA ILE A 333 13.83 4.15 -24.95
C ILE A 333 13.62 5.25 -23.91
N GLU A 334 12.38 5.66 -23.76
CA GLU A 334 11.95 6.63 -22.76
C GLU A 334 11.23 5.92 -21.63
N ARG A 335 11.64 6.17 -20.39
CA ARG A 335 10.96 5.67 -19.19
C ARG A 335 9.86 6.65 -18.82
N LEU A 336 8.64 6.15 -18.71
CA LEU A 336 7.46 6.98 -18.43
C LEU A 336 7.04 6.89 -16.98
N LEU A 337 6.88 5.65 -16.46
CA LEU A 337 6.42 5.41 -15.11
C LEU A 337 7.20 4.27 -14.46
N THR A 338 7.41 4.40 -13.15
CA THR A 338 7.87 3.33 -12.28
C THR A 338 6.74 2.93 -11.35
N ILE A 339 6.43 1.63 -11.28
CA ILE A 339 5.28 1.09 -10.56
C ILE A 339 5.80 0.11 -9.51
N ALA A 340 5.42 0.31 -8.26
CA ALA A 340 5.66 -0.64 -7.18
C ALA A 340 4.41 -1.50 -6.95
N VAL A 341 4.61 -2.82 -6.97
CA VAL A 341 3.55 -3.82 -6.82
C VAL A 341 3.88 -4.71 -5.63
N THR A 342 2.89 -4.98 -4.78
CA THR A 342 3.04 -5.87 -3.62
C THR A 342 2.98 -7.35 -4.04
N GLU A 343 3.31 -8.26 -3.12
CA GLU A 343 3.14 -9.71 -3.28
C GLU A 343 1.69 -10.11 -3.59
N GLN A 344 0.68 -9.33 -3.12
CA GLN A 344 -0.74 -9.51 -3.44
C GLN A 344 -1.12 -8.97 -4.82
N ARG A 345 -0.14 -8.62 -5.67
CA ARG A 345 -0.31 -8.09 -7.03
C ARG A 345 -1.09 -6.77 -7.09
N ARG A 346 -1.03 -5.95 -6.04
CA ARG A 346 -1.62 -4.61 -6.01
C ARG A 346 -0.56 -3.56 -6.28
N ALA A 347 -0.83 -2.66 -7.22
CA ALA A 347 -0.01 -1.47 -7.42
C ALA A 347 -0.21 -0.52 -6.23
N VAL A 348 0.87 -0.26 -5.50
CA VAL A 348 0.83 0.61 -4.29
C VAL A 348 1.47 1.96 -4.54
N GLN A 349 2.22 2.09 -5.62
CA GLN A 349 2.85 3.34 -5.99
C GLN A 349 3.06 3.39 -7.50
N VAL A 350 2.77 4.53 -8.12
CA VAL A 350 3.06 4.84 -9.52
C VAL A 350 3.73 6.20 -9.54
N ARG A 351 4.90 6.32 -10.19
CA ARG A 351 5.67 7.56 -10.25
C ARG A 351 6.26 7.80 -11.64
N GLY A 352 6.13 9.01 -12.13
CA GLY A 352 6.79 9.50 -13.32
C GLY A 352 8.17 10.13 -13.02
N PHE A 353 8.72 10.83 -13.99
CA PHE A 353 10.01 11.52 -13.87
C PHE A 353 10.00 12.54 -12.72
N ALA A 354 11.03 12.49 -11.87
CA ALA A 354 11.15 13.33 -10.67
C ALA A 354 9.90 13.29 -9.76
N ASN A 355 9.27 12.10 -9.62
CA ASN A 355 8.06 11.85 -8.84
C ASN A 355 6.79 12.58 -9.32
N ARG A 356 6.76 13.06 -10.56
CA ARG A 356 5.54 13.62 -11.17
C ARG A 356 4.70 12.48 -11.75
N LEU A 357 3.38 12.61 -11.69
CA LEU A 357 2.45 11.79 -12.46
C LEU A 357 2.07 12.52 -13.74
#